data_ed79633be0f2253b26ae42c23353a1f9
#
_entry.id   ed79633be0f2253b26ae42c23353a1f9
#
_cell.length_a   1.000
_cell.length_b   1.000
_cell.length_c   1.000
_cell.angle_alpha   90.00
_cell.angle_beta   90.00
_cell.angle_gamma   90.00
#
_symmetry.space_group_name_H-M   'P 1'
#
loop_
_entity.id
_entity.type
_entity.pdbx_description
1 polymer ?
#
loop_
_entity_poly.entity_id
_entity_poly.type
_entity_poly.pdbx_seq_one_letter_code
_entity_poly.pdbx_strand_id
1 'polypeptide(L)'
;IRCVSCGEEYDDDEVIYTCEKCGSVLELVNEIDVSKDIFDGRKDNLWKFKECIPVDESKIVSLDEGGTPFCKCDKLGDELGVNLYVKVEGSNPTGSFKDRGMTVGMTKAMELGVSTVGCASTGNTSASLSAYAARAGLRCIVFLPSGKVALGKLAQAMFHGAEVMSINGNFDEALEAMTALALEKHLYLYL
;
A
#
# COMPACT_ATOMS: atom_id res chain seq x y z
N ILE A 1 -13.37 11.97 1.28
CA ILE A 1 -12.73 11.70 -0.03
C ILE A 1 -13.33 12.66 -1.05
N ARG A 2 -12.56 13.23 -1.97
CA ARG A 2 -13.03 14.19 -2.98
C ARG A 2 -12.50 13.85 -4.36
N CYS A 3 -13.33 14.04 -5.39
CA CYS A 3 -12.92 13.89 -6.77
C CYS A 3 -12.06 15.07 -7.24
N VAL A 4 -10.87 14.78 -7.79
CA VAL A 4 -9.94 15.82 -8.27
C VAL A 4 -10.46 16.58 -9.49
N SER A 5 -11.42 16.03 -10.24
CA SER A 5 -11.92 16.62 -11.48
C SER A 5 -13.25 17.36 -11.33
N CYS A 6 -14.23 16.79 -10.64
CA CYS A 6 -15.56 17.36 -10.53
C CYS A 6 -15.93 17.87 -9.13
N GLY A 7 -15.06 17.63 -8.13
CA GLY A 7 -15.28 18.08 -6.76
C GLY A 7 -16.34 17.31 -5.98
N GLU A 8 -16.88 16.21 -6.52
CA GLU A 8 -17.82 15.36 -5.80
C GLU A 8 -17.17 14.79 -4.54
N GLU A 9 -17.91 14.77 -3.43
CA GLU A 9 -17.42 14.31 -2.13
C GLU A 9 -18.08 12.99 -1.74
N TYR A 10 -17.32 12.14 -1.05
CA TYR A 10 -17.72 10.80 -0.57
C TYR A 10 -17.27 10.62 0.86
N ASP A 11 -18.00 9.83 1.61
CA ASP A 11 -17.61 9.44 2.96
C ASP A 11 -16.38 8.50 2.93
N ASP A 12 -15.63 8.46 4.00
CA ASP A 12 -14.40 7.69 4.07
C ASP A 12 -14.60 6.24 4.53
N ASP A 13 -15.82 5.87 4.91
CA ASP A 13 -16.25 4.51 5.23
C ASP A 13 -16.77 3.73 4.01
N GLU A 14 -16.84 4.38 2.84
CA GLU A 14 -17.22 3.73 1.59
C GLU A 14 -16.03 3.12 0.87
N VAL A 15 -16.21 1.93 0.29
CA VAL A 15 -15.23 1.30 -0.59
C VAL A 15 -15.41 1.83 -2.00
N ILE A 16 -14.69 2.90 -2.32
CA ILE A 16 -14.76 3.59 -3.61
C ILE A 16 -13.37 3.70 -4.25
N TYR A 17 -13.24 3.38 -5.53
CA TYR A 17 -11.97 3.38 -6.28
C TYR A 17 -11.82 4.55 -7.24
N THR A 18 -12.94 4.99 -7.83
CA THR A 18 -13.02 6.12 -8.77
C THR A 18 -14.28 6.91 -8.49
N CYS A 19 -14.32 8.16 -8.93
CA CYS A 19 -15.50 8.98 -8.81
C CYS A 19 -16.68 8.37 -9.57
N GLU A 20 -17.78 8.07 -8.89
CA GLU A 20 -18.98 7.48 -9.50
C GLU A 20 -19.64 8.42 -10.52
N LYS A 21 -19.45 9.73 -10.37
CA LYS A 21 -20.04 10.74 -11.23
C LYS A 21 -19.29 10.96 -12.55
N CYS A 22 -17.94 10.89 -12.54
CA CYS A 22 -17.14 11.21 -13.72
C CYS A 22 -16.00 10.23 -14.02
N GLY A 23 -15.83 9.17 -13.22
CA GLY A 23 -14.80 8.14 -13.39
C GLY A 23 -13.37 8.60 -13.06
N SER A 24 -13.19 9.83 -12.56
CA SER A 24 -11.86 10.37 -12.29
C SER A 24 -11.28 9.90 -10.96
N VAL A 25 -10.00 10.22 -10.75
CA VAL A 25 -9.25 9.88 -9.54
C VAL A 25 -9.80 10.63 -8.33
N LEU A 26 -9.74 9.97 -7.19
CA LEU A 26 -10.12 10.51 -5.89
C LEU A 26 -8.88 10.94 -5.10
N GLU A 27 -9.02 11.99 -4.32
CA GLU A 27 -8.03 12.42 -3.34
C GLU A 27 -8.59 12.34 -1.92
N LEU A 28 -7.72 12.07 -0.97
CA LEU A 28 -8.05 12.17 0.43
C LEU A 28 -7.85 13.61 0.89
N VAL A 29 -8.91 14.25 1.38
CA VAL A 29 -8.83 15.58 1.97
C VAL A 29 -8.64 15.42 3.48
N ASN A 30 -7.45 15.74 3.96
CA ASN A 30 -7.13 15.66 5.38
C ASN A 30 -6.54 16.99 5.85
N GLU A 31 -7.24 17.66 6.75
CA GLU A 31 -6.73 18.87 7.41
C GLU A 31 -5.90 18.47 8.61
N ILE A 32 -4.58 18.62 8.48
CA ILE A 32 -3.63 18.26 9.52
C ILE A 32 -3.29 19.50 10.34
N ASP A 33 -3.79 19.58 11.56
CA ASP A 33 -3.47 20.62 12.52
C ASP A 33 -2.75 20.02 13.74
N VAL A 34 -1.46 19.76 13.58
CA VAL A 34 -0.63 19.20 14.64
C VAL A 34 0.70 19.95 14.78
N SER A 35 1.13 20.17 16.01
CA SER A 35 2.49 20.68 16.28
C SER A 35 3.55 19.61 16.02
N LYS A 36 4.70 20.01 15.48
CA LYS A 36 5.82 19.08 15.23
C LYS A 36 6.31 18.40 16.49
N ASP A 37 6.18 19.03 17.64
CA ASP A 37 6.68 18.56 18.94
C ASP A 37 6.01 17.25 19.38
N ILE A 38 4.79 16.96 18.90
CA ILE A 38 4.10 15.72 19.24
C ILE A 38 4.81 14.47 18.72
N PHE A 39 5.69 14.61 17.72
CA PHE A 39 6.45 13.50 17.13
C PHE A 39 7.75 13.20 17.88
N ASP A 40 8.18 14.08 18.81
CA ASP A 40 9.44 13.93 19.52
C ASP A 40 9.41 12.74 20.48
N GLY A 41 10.52 12.00 20.52
CA GLY A 41 10.67 10.82 21.38
C GLY A 41 9.89 9.58 20.95
N ARG A 42 9.10 9.65 19.87
CA ARG A 42 8.40 8.48 19.30
C ARG A 42 9.36 7.58 18.51
N LYS A 43 9.02 6.30 18.43
CA LYS A 43 9.74 5.36 17.58
C LYS A 43 9.75 5.85 16.14
N ASP A 44 10.90 5.76 15.49
CA ASP A 44 11.07 6.24 14.11
C ASP A 44 10.58 5.19 13.11
N ASN A 45 9.28 5.17 12.89
CA ASN A 45 8.57 4.38 11.87
C ASN A 45 7.45 5.22 11.26
N LEU A 46 6.64 4.66 10.36
CA LEU A 46 5.54 5.40 9.72
C LEU A 46 4.55 5.93 10.76
N TRP A 47 4.19 5.11 11.73
CA TRP A 47 3.15 5.42 12.73
C TRP A 47 3.58 6.45 13.79
N LYS A 48 4.82 6.92 13.70
CA LYS A 48 5.27 8.15 14.38
C LYS A 48 4.34 9.33 14.06
N PHE A 49 3.77 9.33 12.85
CA PHE A 49 2.93 10.38 12.28
C PHE A 49 1.45 9.99 12.21
N LYS A 50 0.98 9.14 13.09
CA LYS A 50 -0.37 8.55 13.05
C LYS A 50 -1.49 9.59 13.01
N GLU A 51 -1.34 10.74 13.67
CA GLU A 51 -2.32 11.83 13.66
C GLU A 51 -2.47 12.50 12.28
N CYS A 52 -1.49 12.29 11.39
CA CYS A 52 -1.54 12.78 10.02
C CYS A 52 -2.17 11.76 9.05
N ILE A 53 -2.52 10.57 9.53
CA ILE A 53 -3.05 9.48 8.73
C ILE A 53 -4.49 9.22 9.17
N PRO A 54 -5.50 9.42 8.30
CA PRO A 54 -6.90 9.32 8.67
C PRO A 54 -7.37 7.86 8.73
N VAL A 55 -6.99 7.18 9.80
CA VAL A 55 -7.38 5.79 10.09
C VAL A 55 -7.65 5.62 11.59
N ASP A 56 -8.43 4.62 11.94
CA ASP A 56 -8.64 4.22 13.33
C ASP A 56 -7.35 3.59 13.89
N GLU A 57 -6.72 4.30 14.84
CA GLU A 57 -5.48 3.85 15.48
C GLU A 57 -5.60 2.47 16.15
N SER A 58 -6.81 2.09 16.60
CA SER A 58 -7.05 0.78 17.22
C SER A 58 -6.95 -0.40 16.24
N LYS A 59 -6.97 -0.11 14.94
CA LYS A 59 -6.92 -1.08 13.84
C LYS A 59 -5.56 -1.18 13.15
N ILE A 60 -4.56 -0.42 13.61
CA ILE A 60 -3.23 -0.36 12.96
C ILE A 60 -2.63 -1.73 12.74
N VAL A 61 -2.34 -2.03 11.49
CA VAL A 61 -1.61 -3.23 11.05
C VAL A 61 -0.21 -2.82 10.63
N SER A 62 0.79 -3.08 11.44
CA SER A 62 2.19 -2.68 11.19
C SER A 62 3.15 -3.86 11.30
N LEU A 63 4.19 -3.83 10.47
CA LEU A 63 5.40 -4.64 10.52
C LEU A 63 6.62 -3.77 10.88
N ASP A 64 6.37 -2.58 11.43
CA ASP A 64 7.39 -1.60 11.82
C ASP A 64 8.10 -0.92 10.64
N GLU A 65 7.38 -0.70 9.55
CA GLU A 65 7.82 -0.03 8.34
C GLU A 65 8.10 1.46 8.55
N GLY A 66 8.93 2.03 7.69
CA GLY A 66 9.40 3.41 7.82
C GLY A 66 10.68 3.51 8.64
N GLY A 67 11.05 4.70 9.09
CA GLY A 67 12.31 4.94 9.81
C GLY A 67 13.56 4.46 9.03
N THR A 68 13.46 4.29 7.72
CA THR A 68 14.52 3.77 6.87
C THR A 68 15.76 4.69 6.90
N PRO A 69 16.98 4.13 6.80
CA PRO A 69 18.19 4.91 6.86
C PRO A 69 18.23 6.06 5.85
N PHE A 70 18.77 7.19 6.27
CA PHE A 70 19.01 8.36 5.42
C PHE A 70 20.51 8.65 5.45
N CYS A 71 21.21 8.23 4.39
CA CYS A 71 22.65 8.19 4.32
C CYS A 71 23.21 9.27 3.41
N LYS A 72 24.24 9.99 3.86
CA LYS A 72 25.01 10.89 3.01
C LYS A 72 25.94 10.08 2.08
N CYS A 73 25.98 10.44 0.82
CA CYS A 73 26.81 9.79 -0.20
C CYS A 73 27.91 10.75 -0.67
N ASP A 74 28.95 10.92 0.14
CA ASP A 74 30.00 11.94 -0.09
C ASP A 74 30.70 11.72 -1.44
N LYS A 75 31.20 10.52 -1.71
CA LYS A 75 31.96 10.24 -2.93
C LYS A 75 31.19 10.59 -4.21
N LEU A 76 29.96 10.11 -4.34
CA LEU A 76 29.14 10.40 -5.50
C LEU A 76 28.64 11.84 -5.52
N GLY A 77 28.39 12.43 -4.33
CA GLY A 77 28.06 13.84 -4.20
C GLY A 77 29.18 14.76 -4.68
N ASP A 78 30.43 14.46 -4.35
CA ASP A 78 31.60 15.21 -4.80
C ASP A 78 31.80 15.10 -6.32
N GLU A 79 31.63 13.89 -6.88
CA GLU A 79 31.70 13.65 -8.33
C GLU A 79 30.61 14.44 -9.11
N LEU A 80 29.42 14.62 -8.53
CA LEU A 80 28.29 15.32 -9.13
C LEU A 80 28.22 16.81 -8.74
N GLY A 81 29.03 17.28 -7.82
CA GLY A 81 29.01 18.66 -7.31
C GLY A 81 27.75 19.01 -6.49
N VAL A 82 27.16 18.04 -5.78
CA VAL A 82 25.92 18.21 -4.99
C VAL A 82 26.01 17.58 -3.60
N ASN A 83 25.20 18.05 -2.67
CA ASN A 83 25.01 17.37 -1.39
C ASN A 83 24.01 16.21 -1.60
N LEU A 84 24.51 15.00 -1.83
CA LEU A 84 23.70 13.84 -2.13
C LEU A 84 23.37 13.03 -0.86
N TYR A 85 22.08 12.71 -0.71
CA TYR A 85 21.58 11.81 0.33
C TYR A 85 20.71 10.72 -0.30
N VAL A 86 20.75 9.51 0.27
CA VAL A 86 19.96 8.37 -0.15
C VAL A 86 19.06 7.90 0.98
N LYS A 87 17.77 7.81 0.71
CA LYS A 87 16.78 7.17 1.58
C LYS A 87 16.68 5.70 1.21
N VAL A 88 17.08 4.80 2.12
CA VAL A 88 17.24 3.37 1.82
C VAL A 88 15.92 2.63 2.04
N GLU A 89 14.99 2.72 1.11
CA GLU A 89 13.68 2.09 1.18
C GLU A 89 13.71 0.54 1.12
N GLY A 90 14.82 -0.04 0.67
CA GLY A 90 15.05 -1.48 0.74
C GLY A 90 15.16 -2.03 2.16
N SER A 91 15.28 -1.17 3.18
CA SER A 91 15.29 -1.56 4.60
C SER A 91 13.91 -1.78 5.21
N ASN A 92 12.84 -1.52 4.45
CA ASN A 92 11.48 -1.85 4.90
C ASN A 92 11.27 -3.38 5.01
N PRO A 93 10.31 -3.86 5.79
CA PRO A 93 10.08 -5.27 6.09
C PRO A 93 10.04 -6.22 4.88
N THR A 94 9.41 -5.82 3.76
CA THR A 94 9.37 -6.62 2.53
C THR A 94 10.40 -6.19 1.48
N GLY A 95 11.31 -5.28 1.85
CA GLY A 95 12.40 -4.80 1.01
C GLY A 95 12.00 -3.73 0.00
N SER A 96 10.93 -2.98 0.27
CA SER A 96 10.51 -1.88 -0.62
C SER A 96 9.67 -0.82 0.07
N PHE A 97 9.57 0.37 -0.57
CA PHE A 97 8.73 1.48 -0.13
C PHE A 97 7.23 1.15 -0.13
N LYS A 98 6.81 0.07 -0.80
CA LYS A 98 5.40 -0.34 -0.85
C LYS A 98 4.81 -0.61 0.54
N ASP A 99 5.63 -0.98 1.49
CA ASP A 99 5.23 -1.23 2.87
C ASP A 99 4.59 0.00 3.53
N ARG A 100 5.02 1.22 3.15
CA ARG A 100 4.45 2.47 3.69
C ARG A 100 2.99 2.67 3.32
N GLY A 101 2.62 2.46 2.07
CA GLY A 101 1.22 2.52 1.65
C GLY A 101 0.43 1.30 2.09
N MET A 102 1.09 0.14 2.14
CA MET A 102 0.42 -1.11 2.47
C MET A 102 -0.05 -1.18 3.93
N THR A 103 0.75 -0.66 4.87
CA THR A 103 0.33 -0.59 6.28
C THR A 103 -0.94 0.24 6.44
N VAL A 104 -1.04 1.38 5.73
CA VAL A 104 -2.22 2.25 5.75
C VAL A 104 -3.42 1.57 5.07
N GLY A 105 -3.22 1.03 3.87
CA GLY A 105 -4.29 0.32 3.15
C GLY A 105 -4.82 -0.90 3.91
N MET A 106 -3.94 -1.65 4.58
CA MET A 106 -4.35 -2.80 5.39
C MET A 106 -5.08 -2.36 6.66
N THR A 107 -4.65 -1.27 7.30
CA THR A 107 -5.35 -0.68 8.44
C THR A 107 -6.76 -0.25 8.04
N LYS A 108 -6.92 0.40 6.88
CA LYS A 108 -8.25 0.76 6.35
C LYS A 108 -9.10 -0.47 6.02
N ALA A 109 -8.51 -1.52 5.48
CA ALA A 109 -9.21 -2.80 5.26
C ALA A 109 -9.77 -3.39 6.57
N MET A 110 -9.00 -3.29 7.66
CA MET A 110 -9.46 -3.72 8.99
C MET A 110 -10.59 -2.86 9.55
N GLU A 111 -10.57 -1.54 9.28
CA GLU A 111 -11.68 -0.63 9.65
C GLU A 111 -12.96 -1.01 8.93
N LEU A 112 -12.87 -1.25 7.62
CA LEU A 112 -14.00 -1.64 6.77
C LEU A 112 -14.50 -3.06 7.04
N GLY A 113 -13.82 -3.81 7.92
CA GLY A 113 -14.23 -5.17 8.32
C GLY A 113 -14.18 -6.19 7.19
N VAL A 114 -13.36 -5.98 6.17
CA VAL A 114 -13.21 -6.92 5.06
C VAL A 114 -12.43 -8.16 5.49
N SER A 115 -12.73 -9.30 4.90
CA SER A 115 -12.06 -10.58 5.21
C SER A 115 -11.02 -10.99 4.16
N THR A 116 -11.03 -10.36 3.00
CA THR A 116 -10.18 -10.72 1.87
C THR A 116 -9.65 -9.48 1.18
N VAL A 117 -8.36 -9.51 0.87
CA VAL A 117 -7.67 -8.44 0.13
C VAL A 117 -7.02 -9.01 -1.13
N GLY A 118 -6.87 -8.19 -2.17
CA GLY A 118 -6.27 -8.64 -3.41
C GLY A 118 -5.51 -7.56 -4.17
N CYS A 119 -4.58 -7.99 -5.01
CA CYS A 119 -3.91 -7.11 -5.97
C CYS A 119 -3.56 -7.85 -7.27
N ALA A 120 -3.46 -7.10 -8.37
CA ALA A 120 -2.84 -7.56 -9.59
C ALA A 120 -1.39 -7.05 -9.63
N SER A 121 -0.42 -7.88 -9.27
CA SER A 121 0.99 -7.46 -9.25
C SER A 121 1.94 -8.63 -9.21
N THR A 122 3.00 -8.57 -10.02
CA THR A 122 4.10 -9.54 -10.04
C THR A 122 5.29 -9.14 -9.17
N GLY A 123 5.20 -8.02 -8.44
CA GLY A 123 6.34 -7.35 -7.82
C GLY A 123 6.19 -7.00 -6.34
N ASN A 124 6.71 -5.83 -5.98
CA ASN A 124 6.76 -5.36 -4.59
C ASN A 124 5.37 -5.20 -3.96
N THR A 125 4.35 -4.85 -4.76
CA THR A 125 2.98 -4.69 -4.22
C THR A 125 2.42 -6.01 -3.72
N SER A 126 2.54 -7.10 -4.50
CA SER A 126 2.08 -8.43 -4.06
C SER A 126 2.85 -8.95 -2.86
N ALA A 127 4.17 -8.76 -2.83
CA ALA A 127 5.00 -9.16 -1.69
C ALA A 127 4.60 -8.42 -0.41
N SER A 128 4.39 -7.11 -0.50
CA SER A 128 3.96 -6.29 0.63
C SER A 128 2.53 -6.64 1.06
N LEU A 129 1.56 -6.68 0.14
CA LEU A 129 0.17 -7.04 0.46
C LEU A 129 0.08 -8.36 1.21
N SER A 130 0.79 -9.38 0.73
CA SER A 130 0.76 -10.71 1.34
C SER A 130 1.30 -10.72 2.77
N ALA A 131 2.39 -9.98 3.02
CA ALA A 131 2.99 -9.88 4.35
C ALA A 131 2.05 -9.17 5.34
N TYR A 132 1.44 -8.06 4.93
CA TYR A 132 0.52 -7.29 5.78
C TYR A 132 -0.83 -8.00 5.95
N ALA A 133 -1.33 -8.71 4.93
CA ALA A 133 -2.52 -9.55 5.05
C ALA A 133 -2.31 -10.69 6.06
N ALA A 134 -1.15 -11.37 5.99
CA ALA A 134 -0.78 -12.39 6.98
C ALA A 134 -0.71 -11.79 8.39
N ARG A 135 -0.15 -10.59 8.55
CA ARG A 135 -0.11 -9.87 9.83
C ARG A 135 -1.49 -9.54 10.37
N ALA A 136 -2.43 -9.18 9.49
CA ALA A 136 -3.81 -8.84 9.82
C ALA A 136 -4.72 -10.06 10.01
N GLY A 137 -4.26 -11.26 9.60
CA GLY A 137 -5.09 -12.47 9.59
C GLY A 137 -6.14 -12.49 8.48
N LEU A 138 -5.92 -11.72 7.39
CA LEU A 138 -6.81 -11.65 6.24
C LEU A 138 -6.39 -12.62 5.13
N ARG A 139 -7.37 -13.10 4.38
CA ARG A 139 -7.11 -13.85 3.15
C ARG A 139 -6.51 -12.92 2.10
N CYS A 140 -5.46 -13.37 1.42
CA CYS A 140 -4.78 -12.59 0.37
C CYS A 140 -4.83 -13.33 -0.96
N ILE A 141 -5.27 -12.64 -2.02
CA ILE A 141 -5.32 -13.17 -3.39
C ILE A 141 -4.46 -12.28 -4.30
N VAL A 142 -3.51 -12.90 -5.00
CA VAL A 142 -2.63 -12.21 -5.95
C VAL A 142 -2.92 -12.71 -7.36
N PHE A 143 -3.33 -11.79 -8.23
CA PHE A 143 -3.60 -12.06 -9.64
C PHE A 143 -2.35 -11.76 -10.48
N LEU A 144 -2.01 -12.69 -11.34
CA LEU A 144 -0.82 -12.60 -12.20
C LEU A 144 -1.17 -12.91 -13.65
N PRO A 145 -0.63 -12.18 -14.63
CA PRO A 145 -0.65 -12.63 -16.00
C PRO A 145 0.20 -13.89 -16.16
N SER A 146 -0.26 -14.85 -16.96
CA SER A 146 0.51 -16.04 -17.27
C SER A 146 1.78 -15.66 -18.05
N GLY A 147 2.96 -16.13 -17.58
CA GLY A 147 4.23 -15.98 -18.28
C GLY A 147 5.35 -15.34 -17.46
N LYS A 148 5.58 -14.06 -17.57
CA LYS A 148 6.75 -13.40 -16.95
C LYS A 148 6.44 -12.94 -15.52
N VAL A 149 6.95 -13.67 -14.54
CA VAL A 149 6.80 -13.33 -13.10
C VAL A 149 8.18 -13.18 -12.46
N ALA A 150 8.35 -12.16 -11.62
CA ALA A 150 9.53 -12.02 -10.78
C ALA A 150 9.50 -13.10 -9.67
N LEU A 151 10.14 -14.25 -9.92
CA LEU A 151 10.06 -15.43 -9.07
C LEU A 151 10.35 -15.15 -7.60
N GLY A 152 11.31 -14.27 -7.29
CA GLY A 152 11.64 -13.92 -5.90
C GLY A 152 10.50 -13.21 -5.16
N LYS A 153 9.74 -12.35 -5.83
CA LYS A 153 8.60 -11.64 -5.23
C LYS A 153 7.36 -12.53 -5.14
N LEU A 154 7.16 -13.39 -6.13
CA LEU A 154 6.11 -14.41 -6.09
C LEU A 154 6.35 -15.39 -4.93
N ALA A 155 7.58 -15.90 -4.79
CA ALA A 155 7.95 -16.77 -3.69
C ALA A 155 7.71 -16.11 -2.33
N GLN A 156 8.02 -14.81 -2.20
CA GLN A 156 7.75 -14.03 -1.00
C GLN A 156 6.24 -13.95 -0.70
N ALA A 157 5.40 -13.69 -1.71
CA ALA A 157 3.95 -13.66 -1.54
C ALA A 157 3.39 -15.02 -1.11
N MET A 158 3.83 -16.10 -1.75
CA MET A 158 3.42 -17.47 -1.40
C MET A 158 3.90 -17.87 0.00
N PHE A 159 5.10 -17.47 0.40
CA PHE A 159 5.64 -17.71 1.74
C PHE A 159 4.77 -17.10 2.84
N HIS A 160 4.16 -15.93 2.58
CA HIS A 160 3.21 -15.28 3.47
C HIS A 160 1.78 -15.84 3.37
N GLY A 161 1.55 -16.90 2.59
CA GLY A 161 0.28 -17.59 2.50
C GLY A 161 -0.72 -16.99 1.51
N ALA A 162 -0.28 -16.14 0.58
CA ALA A 162 -1.15 -15.62 -0.47
C ALA A 162 -1.54 -16.72 -1.47
N GLU A 163 -2.81 -16.70 -1.87
CA GLU A 163 -3.33 -17.49 -2.98
C GLU A 163 -2.97 -16.79 -4.29
N VAL A 164 -2.26 -17.49 -5.16
CA VAL A 164 -1.83 -16.96 -6.45
C VAL A 164 -2.72 -17.49 -7.56
N MET A 165 -3.38 -16.58 -8.27
CA MET A 165 -4.25 -16.88 -9.43
C MET A 165 -3.57 -16.41 -10.72
N SER A 166 -3.27 -17.35 -11.61
CA SER A 166 -2.74 -17.05 -12.94
C SER A 166 -3.86 -16.83 -13.94
N ILE A 167 -3.84 -15.68 -14.61
CA ILE A 167 -4.81 -15.31 -15.65
C ILE A 167 -4.15 -15.49 -17.02
N ASN A 168 -4.82 -16.15 -17.94
CA ASN A 168 -4.39 -16.24 -19.34
C ASN A 168 -4.63 -14.90 -20.03
N GLY A 169 -3.61 -14.01 -20.01
CA GLY A 169 -3.73 -12.68 -20.55
C GLY A 169 -2.56 -11.79 -20.15
N ASN A 170 -2.73 -10.50 -20.35
CA ASN A 170 -1.76 -9.48 -19.93
C ASN A 170 -2.12 -8.90 -18.55
N PHE A 171 -1.38 -7.87 -18.13
CA PHE A 171 -1.58 -7.21 -16.83
C PHE A 171 -2.95 -6.53 -16.70
N ASP A 172 -3.41 -5.89 -17.78
CA ASP A 172 -4.68 -5.15 -17.77
C ASP A 172 -5.86 -6.12 -17.63
N GLU A 173 -5.83 -7.28 -18.34
CA GLU A 173 -6.82 -8.34 -18.21
C GLU A 173 -6.82 -8.96 -16.80
N ALA A 174 -5.67 -9.11 -16.16
CA ALA A 174 -5.58 -9.57 -14.78
C ALA A 174 -6.17 -8.54 -13.79
N LEU A 175 -5.94 -7.26 -14.03
CA LEU A 175 -6.52 -6.17 -13.24
C LEU A 175 -8.03 -6.08 -13.42
N GLU A 176 -8.53 -6.19 -14.64
CA GLU A 176 -9.98 -6.21 -14.95
C GLU A 176 -10.67 -7.39 -14.27
N ALA A 177 -10.11 -8.59 -14.37
CA ALA A 177 -10.67 -9.79 -13.73
C ALA A 177 -10.73 -9.65 -12.20
N MET A 178 -9.69 -9.08 -11.61
CA MET A 178 -9.63 -8.81 -10.18
C MET A 178 -10.66 -7.75 -9.77
N THR A 179 -10.79 -6.66 -10.54
CA THR A 179 -11.76 -5.58 -10.27
C THR A 179 -13.19 -6.09 -10.34
N ALA A 180 -13.52 -6.90 -11.35
CA ALA A 180 -14.82 -7.54 -11.48
C ALA A 180 -15.14 -8.44 -10.27
N LEU A 181 -14.15 -9.24 -9.83
CA LEU A 181 -14.31 -10.10 -8.67
C LEU A 181 -14.52 -9.29 -7.37
N ALA A 182 -13.84 -8.16 -7.24
CA ALA A 182 -13.98 -7.31 -6.09
C ALA A 182 -15.37 -6.71 -5.94
N LEU A 183 -15.93 -6.22 -7.04
CA LEU A 183 -17.28 -5.66 -7.07
C LEU A 183 -18.35 -6.72 -6.75
N GLU A 184 -18.16 -7.97 -7.19
CA GLU A 184 -19.10 -9.06 -6.93
C GLU A 184 -19.00 -9.66 -5.53
N LYS A 185 -17.80 -9.68 -4.93
CA LYS A 185 -17.46 -10.47 -3.73
C LYS A 185 -17.07 -9.64 -2.51
N HIS A 186 -17.21 -8.31 -2.54
CA HIS A 186 -16.75 -7.40 -1.49
C HIS A 186 -15.28 -7.65 -1.11
N LEU A 187 -14.45 -7.91 -2.11
CA LEU A 187 -13.00 -8.01 -1.96
C LEU A 187 -12.42 -6.60 -1.92
N TYR A 188 -11.61 -6.30 -0.92
CA TYR A 188 -10.89 -5.02 -0.87
C TYR A 188 -9.69 -5.06 -1.82
N LEU A 189 -9.67 -4.19 -2.81
CA LEU A 189 -8.57 -4.08 -3.76
C LEU A 189 -7.51 -3.11 -3.26
N TYR A 190 -6.28 -3.51 -3.39
CA TYR A 190 -5.14 -2.60 -3.35
C TYR A 190 -4.63 -2.40 -4.78
N LEU A 191 -4.91 -1.24 -5.33
CA LEU A 191 -4.53 -0.83 -6.69
C LEU A 191 -3.15 -0.18 -6.74
#